data_d93e839c8898a8aedd17e34f5dd41ba3
#
_entry.id   d93e839c8898a8aedd17e34f5dd41ba3
#
_cell.length_a   1.000
_cell.length_b   1.000
_cell.length_c   1.000
_cell.angle_alpha   90.00
_cell.angle_beta   90.00
_cell.angle_gamma   90.00
#
_symmetry.space_group_name_H-M   'P 1'
#
loop_
_entity.id
_entity.type
_entity.pdbx_description
1 polymer ?
#
loop_
_entity_poly.entity_id
_entity_poly.type
_entity_poly.pdbx_seq_one_letter_code
_entity_poly.pdbx_strand_id
1 'polypeptide(L)'
;MTPFLNSLYHSNSTLAFSNVFNQVKAGKTSDAETMIETGLFGLNQGSFMVNYGGTNTQQAAPFILSKNGGYTSAVFHGNTGSFWNRNTAYKQWGYNYFFDASYFTKQDDTN
;
A
#
# COMPACT_ATOMS: atom_id res chain seq x y z
N MET A 1 18.09 13.44 1.78
CA MET A 1 16.73 13.12 2.21
C MET A 1 16.61 11.80 2.95
N THR A 2 17.38 10.76 2.61
CA THR A 2 17.27 9.42 3.23
C THR A 2 18.64 8.85 3.61
N PRO A 3 19.39 9.49 4.52
CA PRO A 3 20.77 9.06 4.83
C PRO A 3 20.83 7.63 5.39
N PHE A 4 19.84 7.22 6.17
CA PHE A 4 19.74 5.86 6.69
C PHE A 4 19.53 4.83 5.59
N LEU A 5 18.55 5.05 4.69
CA LEU A 5 18.31 4.15 3.56
C LEU A 5 19.53 4.07 2.62
N ASN A 6 20.20 5.19 2.43
CA ASN A 6 21.42 5.25 1.62
C ASN A 6 22.57 4.43 2.25
N SER A 7 22.71 4.48 3.58
CA SER A 7 23.68 3.65 4.28
C SER A 7 23.37 2.15 4.17
N LEU A 8 22.10 1.78 4.22
CA LEU A 8 21.66 0.40 4.00
C LEU A 8 21.96 -0.05 2.57
N TYR A 9 21.66 0.79 1.56
CA TYR A 9 21.90 0.49 0.15
C TYR A 9 23.37 0.13 -0.13
N HIS A 10 24.32 0.79 0.54
CA HIS A 10 25.75 0.55 0.40
C HIS A 10 26.31 -0.47 1.42
N SER A 11 25.48 -1.07 2.22
CA SER A 11 25.89 -2.04 3.25
C SER A 11 26.14 -3.42 2.63
N ASN A 12 27.15 -4.12 3.13
CA ASN A 12 27.47 -5.50 2.71
C ASN A 12 26.43 -6.54 3.15
N SER A 13 25.51 -6.16 4.05
CA SER A 13 24.45 -7.04 4.57
C SER A 13 23.09 -6.80 3.91
N THR A 14 23.03 -5.93 2.89
CA THR A 14 21.79 -5.54 2.22
C THR A 14 21.82 -5.97 0.75
N LEU A 15 20.79 -6.67 0.32
CA LEU A 15 20.54 -6.91 -1.10
C LEU A 15 19.81 -5.69 -1.69
N ALA A 16 20.44 -5.02 -2.63
CA ALA A 16 19.91 -3.82 -3.27
C ALA A 16 19.83 -3.99 -4.80
N PHE A 17 18.79 -3.42 -5.39
CA PHE A 17 18.57 -3.43 -6.84
C PHE A 17 18.56 -1.99 -7.36
N SER A 18 19.41 -1.69 -8.33
CA SER A 18 19.50 -0.36 -8.96
C SER A 18 18.68 -0.23 -10.24
N ASN A 19 18.32 -1.35 -10.87
CA ASN A 19 17.57 -1.42 -12.13
C ASN A 19 16.16 -1.97 -11.88
N VAL A 20 15.29 -1.15 -11.27
CA VAL A 20 13.90 -1.53 -11.00
C VAL A 20 12.96 -0.70 -11.86
N PHE A 21 12.17 -1.38 -12.68
CA PHE A 21 11.14 -0.76 -13.50
C PHE A 21 9.78 -1.04 -12.88
N ASN A 22 9.03 0.01 -12.57
CA ASN A 22 7.68 -0.17 -12.06
C ASN A 22 6.73 -0.69 -13.15
N GLN A 23 5.72 -1.44 -12.75
CA GLN A 23 4.70 -2.01 -13.63
C GLN A 23 3.34 -1.31 -13.47
N VAL A 24 3.34 -0.12 -12.88
CA VAL A 24 2.11 0.66 -12.70
C VAL A 24 1.65 1.27 -14.01
N LYS A 25 0.35 1.50 -14.10
CA LYS A 25 -0.33 2.14 -15.22
C LYS A 25 -1.04 3.43 -14.77
N ALA A 26 -2.25 3.65 -15.25
CA ALA A 26 -3.04 4.85 -14.95
C ALA A 26 -3.35 5.02 -13.44
N GLY A 27 -3.46 3.93 -12.71
CA GLY A 27 -3.69 3.93 -11.26
C GLY A 27 -2.48 4.31 -10.40
N LYS A 28 -1.29 4.43 -11.00
CA LYS A 28 -0.07 4.90 -10.33
C LYS A 28 0.19 4.17 -9.00
N THR A 29 0.19 4.90 -7.87
CA THR A 29 0.42 4.34 -6.53
C THR A 29 -0.60 3.25 -6.17
N SER A 30 -1.87 3.44 -6.54
CA SER A 30 -2.89 2.44 -6.26
C SER A 30 -2.70 1.14 -7.04
N ASP A 31 -2.09 1.21 -8.23
CA ASP A 31 -1.71 0.00 -8.97
C ASP A 31 -0.57 -0.75 -8.29
N ALA A 32 0.43 -0.01 -7.77
CA ALA A 32 1.51 -0.61 -7.01
C ALA A 32 1.01 -1.32 -5.75
N GLU A 33 0.11 -0.69 -5.00
CA GLU A 33 -0.54 -1.29 -3.84
C GLU A 33 -1.34 -2.53 -4.22
N THR A 34 -2.17 -2.45 -5.27
CA THR A 34 -2.94 -3.60 -5.78
C THR A 34 -2.04 -4.77 -6.16
N MET A 35 -0.94 -4.48 -6.85
CA MET A 35 -0.01 -5.50 -7.31
C MET A 35 0.71 -6.20 -6.15
N ILE A 36 1.16 -5.45 -5.15
CA ILE A 36 1.83 -6.01 -3.97
C ILE A 36 0.86 -6.85 -3.14
N GLU A 37 -0.37 -6.38 -2.94
CA GLU A 37 -1.35 -7.04 -2.07
C GLU A 37 -2.02 -8.25 -2.72
N THR A 38 -2.24 -8.21 -4.03
CA THR A 38 -3.06 -9.21 -4.72
C THR A 38 -2.34 -9.99 -5.82
N GLY A 39 -1.16 -9.55 -6.24
CA GLY A 39 -0.45 -10.10 -7.40
C GLY A 39 -1.04 -9.71 -8.76
N LEU A 40 -2.03 -8.82 -8.79
CA LEU A 40 -2.71 -8.40 -10.03
C LEU A 40 -2.10 -7.14 -10.60
N PHE A 41 -1.87 -7.12 -11.90
CA PHE A 41 -1.40 -5.93 -12.60
C PHE A 41 -2.48 -4.86 -12.73
N GLY A 42 -2.05 -3.60 -12.86
CA GLY A 42 -2.93 -2.46 -13.06
C GLY A 42 -3.79 -2.56 -14.35
N LEU A 43 -4.95 -1.96 -14.31
CA LEU A 43 -5.89 -1.89 -15.44
C LEU A 43 -5.32 -1.02 -16.57
N ASN A 44 -5.76 -1.26 -17.81
CA ASN A 44 -5.39 -0.41 -18.93
C ASN A 44 -5.88 1.04 -18.78
N GLN A 45 -7.01 1.23 -18.10
CA GLN A 45 -7.58 2.54 -17.78
C GLN A 45 -8.11 2.56 -16.35
N GLY A 46 -7.89 3.70 -15.65
CA GLY A 46 -8.32 3.90 -14.29
C GLY A 46 -7.50 3.10 -13.26
N SER A 47 -8.02 3.01 -12.07
CA SER A 47 -7.43 2.27 -10.95
C SER A 47 -8.32 1.10 -10.55
N PHE A 48 -7.73 -0.05 -10.28
CA PHE A 48 -8.45 -1.21 -9.75
C PHE A 48 -9.16 -0.88 -8.43
N MET A 49 -8.49 -0.17 -7.53
CA MET A 49 -9.05 0.20 -6.23
C MET A 49 -10.31 1.07 -6.37
N VAL A 50 -10.31 1.99 -7.33
CA VAL A 50 -11.47 2.86 -7.59
C VAL A 50 -12.61 2.10 -8.27
N ASN A 51 -12.28 1.33 -9.29
CA ASN A 51 -13.30 0.69 -10.14
C ASN A 51 -13.87 -0.58 -9.51
N TYR A 52 -13.06 -1.35 -8.79
CA TYR A 52 -13.42 -2.69 -8.31
C TYR A 52 -13.11 -2.94 -6.83
N GLY A 53 -12.45 -2.01 -6.14
CA GLY A 53 -12.02 -2.18 -4.74
C GLY A 53 -13.17 -2.42 -3.76
N GLY A 54 -14.38 -2.00 -4.09
CA GLY A 54 -15.56 -2.21 -3.25
C GLY A 54 -16.49 -3.35 -3.68
N THR A 55 -16.25 -3.94 -4.84
CA THR A 55 -17.19 -4.91 -5.45
C THR A 55 -16.69 -6.34 -5.46
N ASN A 56 -15.38 -6.53 -5.37
CA ASN A 56 -14.77 -7.85 -5.45
C ASN A 56 -14.00 -8.19 -4.18
N THR A 57 -14.18 -9.41 -3.69
CA THR A 57 -13.32 -9.97 -2.66
C THR A 57 -12.07 -10.53 -3.30
N GLN A 58 -10.91 -9.98 -2.94
CA GLN A 58 -9.62 -10.50 -3.37
C GLN A 58 -8.95 -11.28 -2.25
N GLN A 59 -8.19 -12.30 -2.62
CA GLN A 59 -7.29 -12.98 -1.70
C GLN A 59 -5.99 -12.18 -1.56
N ALA A 60 -6.09 -11.02 -0.91
CA ALA A 60 -4.94 -10.17 -0.61
C ALA A 60 -4.15 -10.71 0.58
N ALA A 61 -2.89 -10.29 0.69
CA ALA A 61 -1.99 -10.73 1.75
C ALA A 61 -2.59 -10.62 3.17
N PRO A 62 -3.21 -9.48 3.57
CA PRO A 62 -3.81 -9.38 4.91
C PRO A 62 -4.93 -10.39 5.15
N PHE A 63 -5.76 -10.64 4.15
CA PHE A 63 -6.83 -11.65 4.25
C PHE A 63 -6.26 -13.06 4.46
N ILE A 64 -5.25 -13.44 3.66
CA ILE A 64 -4.62 -14.76 3.74
C ILE A 64 -3.94 -14.97 5.08
N LEU A 65 -3.18 -13.98 5.56
CA LEU A 65 -2.47 -14.04 6.82
C LEU A 65 -3.43 -14.10 8.02
N SER A 66 -4.48 -13.33 7.99
CA SER A 66 -5.51 -13.36 9.04
C SER A 66 -6.22 -14.71 9.10
N LYS A 67 -6.65 -15.22 7.95
CA LYS A 67 -7.41 -16.48 7.86
C LYS A 67 -6.58 -17.71 8.23
N ASN A 68 -5.33 -17.78 7.77
CA ASN A 68 -4.50 -18.98 7.91
C ASN A 68 -3.52 -18.93 9.08
N GLY A 69 -3.19 -17.74 9.58
CA GLY A 69 -2.17 -17.56 10.61
C GLY A 69 -2.62 -16.77 11.84
N GLY A 70 -3.87 -16.31 11.88
CA GLY A 70 -4.39 -15.52 13.00
C GLY A 70 -3.71 -14.15 13.16
N TYR A 71 -3.07 -13.64 12.11
CA TYR A 71 -2.43 -12.33 12.13
C TYR A 71 -3.45 -11.20 12.16
N THR A 72 -3.14 -10.17 12.92
CA THR A 72 -3.84 -8.88 12.86
C THR A 72 -3.03 -7.93 11.99
N SER A 73 -3.69 -7.20 11.11
CA SER A 73 -3.06 -6.30 10.16
C SER A 73 -3.53 -4.86 10.32
N ALA A 74 -2.61 -3.93 10.11
CA ALA A 74 -2.88 -2.51 10.12
C ALA A 74 -2.19 -1.83 8.94
N VAL A 75 -2.82 -0.82 8.37
CA VAL A 75 -2.23 0.01 7.33
C VAL A 75 -2.30 1.48 7.72
N PHE A 76 -1.26 2.22 7.42
CA PHE A 76 -1.08 3.63 7.75
C PHE A 76 -0.92 4.44 6.47
N HIS A 77 -1.68 5.54 6.37
CA HIS A 77 -1.67 6.39 5.18
C HIS A 77 -1.69 7.87 5.54
N GLY A 78 -0.67 8.60 5.14
CA GLY A 78 -0.49 10.02 5.47
C GLY A 78 -1.40 11.00 4.70
N ASN A 79 -2.42 10.53 3.99
CA ASN A 79 -3.39 11.33 3.27
C ASN A 79 -4.82 10.87 3.62
N THR A 80 -5.84 11.49 3.04
CA THR A 80 -7.24 11.11 3.25
C THR A 80 -7.52 9.68 2.79
N GLY A 81 -8.24 8.93 3.61
CA GLY A 81 -8.55 7.52 3.34
C GLY A 81 -9.39 7.28 2.09
N SER A 82 -10.13 8.29 1.62
CA SER A 82 -10.91 8.21 0.37
C SER A 82 -10.06 8.32 -0.89
N PHE A 83 -8.83 8.84 -0.80
CA PHE A 83 -7.95 8.97 -1.96
C PHE A 83 -7.60 7.60 -2.53
N TRP A 84 -7.87 7.37 -3.80
CA TRP A 84 -7.84 6.08 -4.47
C TRP A 84 -8.79 5.03 -3.87
N ASN A 85 -9.85 5.44 -3.18
CA ASN A 85 -10.83 4.53 -2.56
C ASN A 85 -10.21 3.54 -1.55
N ARG A 86 -9.13 3.93 -0.87
CA ARG A 86 -8.38 3.07 0.06
C ARG A 86 -9.22 2.56 1.21
N ASN A 87 -10.05 3.43 1.80
CA ASN A 87 -10.97 3.08 2.88
C ASN A 87 -11.88 1.88 2.55
N THR A 88 -12.26 1.74 1.29
CA THR A 88 -13.06 0.61 0.82
C THR A 88 -12.18 -0.58 0.43
N ALA A 89 -11.14 -0.33 -0.38
CA ALA A 89 -10.28 -1.39 -0.90
C ALA A 89 -9.54 -2.15 0.22
N TYR A 90 -8.94 -1.45 1.17
CA TYR A 90 -8.24 -2.09 2.29
C TYR A 90 -9.15 -2.94 3.16
N LYS A 91 -10.39 -2.51 3.37
CA LYS A 91 -11.39 -3.31 4.06
C LYS A 91 -11.70 -4.62 3.31
N GLN A 92 -11.85 -4.55 1.99
CA GLN A 92 -12.08 -5.73 1.14
C GLN A 92 -10.87 -6.65 1.08
N TRP A 93 -9.66 -6.11 1.20
CA TRP A 93 -8.42 -6.88 1.27
C TRP A 93 -8.16 -7.53 2.64
N GLY A 94 -9.00 -7.25 3.62
CA GLY A 94 -8.96 -7.90 4.92
C GLY A 94 -8.07 -7.23 5.95
N TYR A 95 -7.69 -5.96 5.76
CA TYR A 95 -7.05 -5.19 6.81
C TYR A 95 -7.98 -5.00 7.99
N ASN A 96 -7.50 -5.27 9.20
CA ASN A 96 -8.25 -5.08 10.44
C ASN A 96 -8.34 -3.60 10.83
N TYR A 97 -7.27 -2.85 10.61
CA TYR A 97 -7.17 -1.44 10.97
C TYR A 97 -6.63 -0.60 9.82
N PHE A 98 -7.24 0.56 9.61
CA PHE A 98 -6.78 1.58 8.68
C PHE A 98 -6.68 2.93 9.38
N PHE A 99 -5.49 3.51 9.39
CA PHE A 99 -5.18 4.81 9.99
C PHE A 99 -4.79 5.79 8.88
N ASP A 100 -5.68 6.68 8.54
CA ASP A 100 -5.43 7.74 7.56
C ASP A 100 -4.90 9.02 8.23
N ALA A 101 -4.76 10.10 7.45
CA ALA A 101 -4.22 11.37 7.93
C ALA A 101 -4.95 11.95 9.16
N SER A 102 -6.22 11.58 9.41
CA SER A 102 -6.98 12.07 10.55
C SER A 102 -6.48 11.55 11.90
N TYR A 103 -5.72 10.46 11.88
CA TYR A 103 -5.13 9.84 13.08
C TYR A 103 -3.75 10.40 13.45
N PHE A 104 -3.14 11.21 12.58
CA PHE A 104 -1.82 11.77 12.83
C PHE A 104 -1.93 13.22 13.31
N THR A 105 -1.18 13.57 14.34
CA THR A 105 -0.98 14.97 14.72
C THR A 105 -0.12 15.65 13.66
N LYS A 106 -0.55 16.82 13.22
CA LYS A 106 0.31 17.69 12.41
C LYS A 106 1.52 18.07 13.27
N GLN A 107 2.70 17.70 12.82
CA GLN A 107 3.92 18.27 13.36
C GLN A 107 3.94 19.71 12.88
N ASP A 108 3.84 20.69 13.80
CA ASP A 108 4.03 22.09 13.45
C ASP A 108 5.48 22.26 12.99
N ASP A 109 5.67 22.58 11.73
CA ASP A 109 6.96 22.99 11.15
C ASP A 109 7.30 24.41 11.66
N THR A 110 7.34 24.59 12.97
CA THR A 110 7.89 25.77 13.62
C THR A 110 9.32 25.49 14.01
N ASN A 111 10.23 25.61 13.01
CA ASN A 111 11.65 25.96 13.21
C ASN A 111 12.16 26.65 11.96
#